data_b62be5dcf1287bf1532416fd9434c9a7
#
_entry.id   b62be5dcf1287bf1532416fd9434c9a7
#
_cell.length_a   1.000
_cell.length_b   1.000
_cell.length_c   1.000
_cell.angle_alpha   90.00
_cell.angle_beta   90.00
_cell.angle_gamma   90.00
#
_symmetry.space_group_name_H-M   'P 1'
#
loop_
_entity.id
_entity.type
_entity.pdbx_description
1 polymer ?
#
loop_
_entity_poly.entity_id
_entity_poly.type
_entity_poly.pdbx_seq_one_letter_code
_entity_poly.pdbx_strand_id
1 'polypeptide(L)'
;IREVFDRKRFVFLDGGMGTQLQARGLQPGQKPELAALEMPEVLTAIHTDYANAGADILLANTFGANAKKLTGCGHTVEEVVSASIACARKAADTTGACVALDIGPLGELLVPAGTLAFEDAYKEFAQVIRAGAAAGADLVFLETMTDLYELKAAILAARENCDLPVFTSMSFESRGRTFTGCTVESYAVTAAGLGADAVGINCSLGPKEILPFAQRLCRSVPAGVPVFVKPNAGLPNPDGSYNLDPDEFAAEMKEYAAIGVSMVGGCCGTTPAFIARLHETFSPLTPADKIPIRRSCLCTPVRFVEVNGITVVGERINPTGKKRLQQALRDGDSAYPCTQAVAQAEAGAQVLDVNAGLPGIDEAATLEQLVKDLQAVTDLPLQLDSSNPEALSRALRIYNGKPIVNSVNGEPETLEKILPLCKKYGAAVVGLALDKGGIPPTAEGRFAIAQRIVAAANAAGIPNEDIYIDCLTLTASAQQE
;
A
#
# COMPACT_ATOMS: atom_id res chain seq x y z
N ILE A 1 14.30 -12.89 -7.69
CA ILE A 1 13.20 -12.29 -8.46
C ILE A 1 13.66 -11.14 -9.37
N ARG A 2 14.62 -10.29 -8.96
CA ARG A 2 15.17 -9.24 -9.84
C ARG A 2 15.71 -9.81 -11.15
N GLU A 3 16.38 -10.96 -11.09
CA GLU A 3 16.88 -11.64 -12.28
C GLU A 3 15.76 -12.08 -13.25
N VAL A 4 14.57 -12.40 -12.74
CA VAL A 4 13.40 -12.71 -13.58
C VAL A 4 12.94 -11.48 -14.34
N PHE A 5 12.88 -10.32 -13.66
CA PHE A 5 12.53 -9.04 -14.30
C PHE A 5 13.58 -8.56 -15.31
N ASP A 6 14.88 -8.75 -15.01
CA ASP A 6 15.96 -8.31 -15.90
C ASP A 6 16.04 -9.14 -17.19
N ARG A 7 15.57 -10.41 -17.15
CA ARG A 7 15.65 -11.35 -18.28
C ARG A 7 14.39 -11.41 -19.14
N LYS A 8 13.22 -11.03 -18.59
CA LYS A 8 11.92 -11.21 -19.24
C LYS A 8 11.27 -9.88 -19.57
N ARG A 9 10.61 -9.82 -20.74
CA ARG A 9 9.80 -8.68 -21.13
C ARG A 9 8.49 -8.61 -20.33
N PHE A 10 7.90 -9.78 -20.10
CA PHE A 10 6.72 -9.96 -19.25
C PHE A 10 6.99 -11.06 -18.23
N VAL A 11 6.43 -10.88 -17.03
CA VAL A 11 6.41 -11.90 -15.98
C VAL A 11 4.98 -12.47 -15.90
N PHE A 12 4.87 -13.79 -15.92
CA PHE A 12 3.59 -14.48 -15.87
C PHE A 12 3.32 -14.97 -14.45
N LEU A 13 2.19 -14.54 -13.90
CA LEU A 13 1.66 -15.03 -12.65
C LEU A 13 0.74 -16.23 -12.95
N ASP A 14 0.47 -17.03 -11.94
CA ASP A 14 -0.48 -18.15 -12.05
C ASP A 14 -1.95 -17.67 -12.12
N GLY A 15 -2.87 -18.60 -11.93
CA GLY A 15 -4.32 -18.38 -11.99
C GLY A 15 -5.05 -18.78 -10.73
N GLY A 16 -6.34 -19.10 -10.86
CA GLY A 16 -7.24 -19.37 -9.76
C GLY A 16 -6.94 -20.67 -9.01
N MET A 17 -6.41 -20.59 -7.79
CA MET A 17 -6.15 -21.77 -6.94
C MET A 17 -7.44 -22.39 -6.41
N GLY A 18 -8.32 -21.60 -5.82
CA GLY A 18 -9.56 -22.10 -5.21
C GLY A 18 -10.46 -22.84 -6.20
N THR A 19 -10.64 -22.30 -7.40
CA THR A 19 -11.44 -22.92 -8.46
C THR A 19 -10.81 -24.24 -8.96
N GLN A 20 -9.48 -24.33 -9.00
CA GLN A 20 -8.77 -25.56 -9.36
C GLN A 20 -8.87 -26.63 -8.27
N LEU A 21 -8.80 -26.27 -6.99
CA LEU A 21 -9.01 -27.18 -5.87
C LEU A 21 -10.44 -27.74 -5.88
N GLN A 22 -11.45 -26.89 -6.08
CA GLN A 22 -12.85 -27.32 -6.19
C GLN A 22 -13.05 -28.30 -7.35
N ALA A 23 -12.49 -28.01 -8.52
CA ALA A 23 -12.56 -28.88 -9.69
C ALA A 23 -11.87 -30.24 -9.46
N ARG A 24 -10.95 -30.34 -8.50
CA ARG A 24 -10.19 -31.55 -8.17
C ARG A 24 -10.58 -32.18 -6.83
N GLY A 25 -11.75 -31.83 -6.29
CA GLY A 25 -12.36 -32.56 -5.18
C GLY A 25 -12.47 -31.85 -3.85
N LEU A 26 -11.99 -30.59 -3.72
CA LEU A 26 -12.24 -29.81 -2.51
C LEU A 26 -13.75 -29.58 -2.34
N GLN A 27 -14.30 -30.01 -1.21
CA GLN A 27 -15.74 -29.93 -0.96
C GLN A 27 -16.16 -28.56 -0.43
N PRO A 28 -17.39 -28.11 -0.71
CA PRO A 28 -17.94 -26.89 -0.13
C PRO A 28 -17.85 -26.91 1.40
N GLY A 29 -17.33 -25.81 1.98
CA GLY A 29 -17.14 -25.66 3.42
C GLY A 29 -15.79 -26.13 3.96
N GLN A 30 -14.98 -26.83 3.17
CA GLN A 30 -13.59 -27.11 3.53
C GLN A 30 -12.73 -25.84 3.39
N LYS A 31 -11.73 -25.71 4.24
CA LYS A 31 -10.76 -24.60 4.17
C LYS A 31 -9.72 -24.90 3.08
N PRO A 32 -9.64 -24.10 2.01
CA PRO A 32 -8.69 -24.37 0.91
C PRO A 32 -7.23 -24.49 1.38
N GLU A 33 -6.84 -23.72 2.40
CA GLU A 33 -5.48 -23.68 2.95
C GLU A 33 -5.03 -25.04 3.51
N LEU A 34 -5.98 -25.87 3.97
CA LEU A 34 -5.68 -27.21 4.51
C LEU A 34 -5.36 -28.23 3.39
N ALA A 35 -5.59 -27.90 2.12
CA ALA A 35 -5.27 -28.81 1.02
C ALA A 35 -3.78 -29.19 0.96
N ALA A 36 -2.90 -28.33 1.48
CA ALA A 36 -1.47 -28.66 1.60
C ALA A 36 -1.18 -29.85 2.55
N LEU A 37 -2.04 -30.07 3.54
CA LEU A 37 -1.93 -31.15 4.52
C LEU A 37 -2.83 -32.34 4.15
N GLU A 38 -4.04 -32.09 3.65
CA GLU A 38 -5.06 -33.12 3.41
C GLU A 38 -4.95 -33.75 2.00
N MET A 39 -4.50 -32.98 0.99
CA MET A 39 -4.37 -33.42 -0.39
C MET A 39 -3.12 -32.83 -1.11
N PRO A 40 -1.91 -33.00 -0.51
CA PRO A 40 -0.69 -32.35 -0.98
C PRO A 40 -0.31 -32.68 -2.43
N GLU A 41 -0.65 -33.89 -2.91
CA GLU A 41 -0.38 -34.30 -4.28
C GLU A 41 -1.26 -33.55 -5.29
N VAL A 42 -2.53 -33.30 -4.93
CA VAL A 42 -3.44 -32.51 -5.76
C VAL A 42 -2.96 -31.06 -5.85
N LEU A 43 -2.60 -30.49 -4.71
CA LEU A 43 -2.07 -29.11 -4.67
C LEU A 43 -0.77 -28.98 -5.47
N THR A 44 0.18 -29.92 -5.30
CA THR A 44 1.43 -29.93 -6.08
C THR A 44 1.15 -30.07 -7.58
N ALA A 45 0.18 -30.91 -7.97
CA ALA A 45 -0.20 -31.05 -9.39
C ALA A 45 -0.77 -29.76 -9.97
N ILE A 46 -1.59 -29.02 -9.21
CA ILE A 46 -2.09 -27.70 -9.65
C ILE A 46 -0.95 -26.72 -9.91
N HIS A 47 0.00 -26.59 -8.96
CA HIS A 47 1.17 -25.74 -9.14
C HIS A 47 2.03 -26.18 -10.34
N THR A 48 2.19 -27.50 -10.54
CA THR A 48 2.93 -28.05 -11.68
C THR A 48 2.26 -27.70 -13.00
N ASP A 49 0.94 -27.77 -13.08
CA ASP A 49 0.19 -27.42 -14.29
C ASP A 49 0.34 -25.93 -14.62
N TYR A 50 0.30 -25.03 -13.63
CA TYR A 50 0.56 -23.61 -13.84
C TYR A 50 2.02 -23.32 -14.23
N ALA A 51 2.98 -23.98 -13.59
CA ALA A 51 4.40 -23.86 -13.96
C ALA A 51 4.65 -24.31 -15.41
N ASN A 52 4.09 -25.45 -15.82
CA ASN A 52 4.17 -25.95 -17.18
C ASN A 52 3.43 -25.08 -18.21
N ALA A 53 2.40 -24.34 -17.77
CA ALA A 53 1.70 -23.34 -18.58
C ALA A 53 2.52 -22.05 -18.79
N GLY A 54 3.66 -21.93 -18.14
CA GLY A 54 4.58 -20.79 -18.29
C GLY A 54 4.49 -19.74 -17.18
N ALA A 55 3.85 -20.03 -16.04
CA ALA A 55 3.88 -19.15 -14.89
C ALA A 55 5.31 -19.02 -14.33
N ASP A 56 5.77 -17.79 -14.14
CA ASP A 56 7.07 -17.45 -13.56
C ASP A 56 7.02 -17.34 -12.05
N ILE A 57 5.83 -17.04 -11.51
CA ILE A 57 5.56 -16.92 -10.09
C ILE A 57 4.33 -17.77 -9.76
N LEU A 58 4.51 -18.69 -8.82
CA LEU A 58 3.47 -19.54 -8.29
C LEU A 58 3.06 -19.02 -6.91
N LEU A 59 1.80 -18.68 -6.73
CA LEU A 59 1.26 -18.26 -5.44
C LEU A 59 0.94 -19.51 -4.61
N ALA A 60 1.63 -19.68 -3.48
CA ALA A 60 1.36 -20.77 -2.56
C ALA A 60 -0.08 -20.70 -2.03
N ASN A 61 -0.65 -21.83 -1.67
CA ASN A 61 -2.03 -21.89 -1.18
C ASN A 61 -2.15 -21.42 0.29
N THR A 62 -1.78 -20.17 0.54
CA THR A 62 -1.67 -19.56 1.87
C THR A 62 -2.56 -18.32 2.07
N PHE A 63 -3.43 -18.01 1.11
CA PHE A 63 -4.29 -16.81 1.07
C PHE A 63 -5.02 -16.52 2.39
N GLY A 64 -5.59 -17.54 3.03
CA GLY A 64 -6.28 -17.43 4.31
C GLY A 64 -5.55 -18.07 5.48
N ALA A 65 -4.25 -18.35 5.37
CA ALA A 65 -3.48 -19.07 6.39
C ALA A 65 -3.07 -18.20 7.59
N ASN A 66 -3.99 -17.41 8.15
CA ASN A 66 -3.80 -16.64 9.38
C ASN A 66 -4.44 -17.35 10.58
N ALA A 67 -3.99 -17.02 11.80
CA ALA A 67 -4.41 -17.68 13.02
C ALA A 67 -5.93 -17.65 13.22
N LYS A 68 -6.56 -16.54 12.87
CA LYS A 68 -7.99 -16.33 13.01
C LYS A 68 -8.80 -17.26 12.12
N LYS A 69 -8.48 -17.32 10.81
CA LYS A 69 -9.16 -18.19 9.86
C LYS A 69 -8.86 -19.67 10.12
N LEU A 70 -7.69 -20.00 10.67
CA LEU A 70 -7.33 -21.37 11.04
C LEU A 70 -7.84 -21.79 12.42
N THR A 71 -8.52 -20.93 13.17
CA THR A 71 -9.11 -21.30 14.46
C THR A 71 -9.96 -22.56 14.33
N GLY A 72 -9.72 -23.54 15.21
CA GLY A 72 -10.46 -24.79 15.29
C GLY A 72 -10.11 -25.85 14.26
N CYS A 73 -9.13 -25.62 13.36
CA CYS A 73 -8.72 -26.62 12.37
C CYS A 73 -7.69 -27.66 12.91
N GLY A 74 -7.13 -27.44 14.09
CA GLY A 74 -6.14 -28.37 14.71
C GLY A 74 -4.71 -28.19 14.20
N HIS A 75 -4.44 -27.21 13.35
CA HIS A 75 -3.12 -26.91 12.79
C HIS A 75 -2.69 -25.48 13.08
N THR A 76 -1.38 -25.26 13.16
CA THR A 76 -0.78 -23.94 13.34
C THR A 76 -0.61 -23.23 11.99
N VAL A 77 -0.42 -21.91 12.04
CA VAL A 77 -0.08 -21.09 10.86
C VAL A 77 1.20 -21.62 10.20
N GLU A 78 2.20 -21.91 11.02
CA GLU A 78 3.52 -22.37 10.57
C GLU A 78 3.43 -23.73 9.84
N GLU A 79 2.63 -24.66 10.33
CA GLU A 79 2.41 -25.97 9.69
C GLU A 79 1.75 -25.81 8.32
N VAL A 80 0.66 -25.05 8.23
CA VAL A 80 -0.09 -24.85 6.99
C VAL A 80 0.75 -24.10 5.97
N VAL A 81 1.42 -23.01 6.36
CA VAL A 81 2.26 -22.19 5.48
C VAL A 81 3.44 -23.01 4.97
N SER A 82 4.15 -23.73 5.85
CA SER A 82 5.30 -24.54 5.43
C SER A 82 4.91 -25.65 4.47
N ALA A 83 3.79 -26.35 4.71
CA ALA A 83 3.30 -27.38 3.82
C ALA A 83 2.91 -26.81 2.43
N SER A 84 2.24 -25.65 2.41
CA SER A 84 1.82 -24.99 1.17
C SER A 84 3.02 -24.51 0.34
N ILE A 85 4.01 -23.87 0.97
CA ILE A 85 5.27 -23.47 0.30
C ILE A 85 6.00 -24.71 -0.24
N ALA A 86 6.06 -25.81 0.52
CA ALA A 86 6.71 -27.04 0.06
C ALA A 86 6.04 -27.65 -1.17
N CYS A 87 4.70 -27.62 -1.27
CA CYS A 87 3.97 -28.08 -2.46
C CYS A 87 4.28 -27.20 -3.68
N ALA A 88 4.27 -25.88 -3.53
CA ALA A 88 4.61 -24.95 -4.61
C ALA A 88 6.08 -25.07 -5.03
N ARG A 89 7.01 -25.26 -4.08
CA ARG A 89 8.44 -25.41 -4.35
C ARG A 89 8.74 -26.64 -5.19
N LYS A 90 8.09 -27.79 -4.92
CA LYS A 90 8.24 -29.00 -5.73
C LYS A 90 7.91 -28.76 -7.22
N ALA A 91 6.90 -27.95 -7.49
CA ALA A 91 6.56 -27.58 -8.87
C ALA A 91 7.56 -26.57 -9.44
N ALA A 92 7.92 -25.55 -8.67
CA ALA A 92 8.83 -24.48 -9.06
C ALA A 92 10.23 -25.00 -9.41
N ASP A 93 10.75 -25.98 -8.68
CA ASP A 93 12.09 -26.56 -8.90
C ASP A 93 12.21 -27.23 -10.30
N THR A 94 11.11 -27.61 -10.93
CA THR A 94 11.13 -28.22 -12.28
C THR A 94 11.23 -27.20 -13.41
N THR A 95 10.81 -25.95 -13.17
CA THR A 95 10.73 -24.89 -14.19
C THR A 95 11.60 -23.68 -13.89
N GLY A 96 12.06 -23.54 -12.63
CA GLY A 96 12.77 -22.36 -12.16
C GLY A 96 11.83 -21.19 -11.80
N ALA A 97 10.54 -21.43 -11.61
CA ALA A 97 9.59 -20.43 -11.15
C ALA A 97 9.88 -19.99 -9.71
N CYS A 98 9.47 -18.79 -9.34
CA CYS A 98 9.50 -18.29 -7.97
C CYS A 98 8.26 -18.74 -7.20
N VAL A 99 8.39 -18.92 -5.90
CA VAL A 99 7.26 -19.21 -4.99
C VAL A 99 6.91 -17.98 -4.17
N ALA A 100 5.70 -17.48 -4.32
CA ALA A 100 5.17 -16.37 -3.55
C ALA A 100 4.43 -16.87 -2.30
N LEU A 101 4.70 -16.26 -1.16
CA LEU A 101 3.81 -16.36 0.00
C LEU A 101 2.57 -15.51 -0.28
N ASP A 102 1.46 -16.15 -0.56
CA ASP A 102 0.19 -15.50 -0.88
C ASP A 102 -0.59 -15.16 0.39
N ILE A 103 -0.99 -13.90 0.56
CA ILE A 103 -1.69 -13.41 1.75
C ILE A 103 -2.87 -12.54 1.33
N GLY A 104 -4.07 -12.99 1.68
CA GLY A 104 -5.30 -12.22 1.51
C GLY A 104 -5.70 -11.42 2.75
N PRO A 105 -6.85 -10.71 2.68
CA PRO A 105 -7.40 -9.96 3.81
C PRO A 105 -7.70 -10.85 5.01
N LEU A 106 -7.60 -10.28 6.22
CA LEU A 106 -7.91 -10.98 7.48
C LEU A 106 -9.39 -11.33 7.61
N GLY A 107 -10.26 -10.59 6.90
CA GLY A 107 -11.71 -10.80 6.92
C GLY A 107 -12.45 -9.98 7.97
N GLU A 108 -11.77 -9.03 8.61
CA GLU A 108 -12.34 -8.04 9.52
C GLU A 108 -11.85 -6.65 9.17
N LEU A 109 -12.73 -5.67 9.31
CA LEU A 109 -12.34 -4.26 9.13
C LEU A 109 -11.61 -3.72 10.35
N LEU A 110 -10.63 -2.87 10.10
CA LEU A 110 -9.90 -2.18 11.15
C LEU A 110 -10.72 -1.01 11.73
N VAL A 111 -10.44 -0.66 12.98
CA VAL A 111 -10.99 0.57 13.61
C VAL A 111 -10.60 1.80 12.77
N PRO A 112 -11.50 2.76 12.51
CA PRO A 112 -12.84 2.92 13.09
C PRO A 112 -13.97 2.22 12.30
N ALA A 113 -13.72 1.70 11.10
CA ALA A 113 -14.74 1.06 10.26
C ALA A 113 -15.19 -0.31 10.80
N GLY A 114 -14.36 -0.98 11.57
CA GLY A 114 -14.60 -2.27 12.22
C GLY A 114 -14.08 -2.29 13.65
N THR A 115 -13.68 -3.48 14.10
CA THR A 115 -13.29 -3.74 15.49
C THR A 115 -11.82 -4.12 15.67
N LEU A 116 -11.12 -4.46 14.57
CA LEU A 116 -9.74 -4.94 14.65
C LEU A 116 -8.78 -3.75 14.84
N ALA A 117 -7.94 -3.81 15.88
CA ALA A 117 -6.90 -2.80 16.07
C ALA A 117 -5.78 -2.94 15.03
N PHE A 118 -5.18 -1.82 14.62
CA PHE A 118 -4.09 -1.81 13.63
C PHE A 118 -2.91 -2.72 14.04
N GLU A 119 -2.49 -2.66 15.29
CA GLU A 119 -1.38 -3.46 15.78
C GLU A 119 -1.71 -4.96 15.88
N ASP A 120 -2.98 -5.32 16.05
CA ASP A 120 -3.40 -6.72 16.04
C ASP A 120 -3.45 -7.26 14.61
N ALA A 121 -3.93 -6.47 13.64
CA ALA A 121 -3.79 -6.81 12.23
C ALA A 121 -2.32 -6.98 11.81
N TYR A 122 -1.45 -6.05 12.23
CA TYR A 122 -0.01 -6.15 11.99
C TYR A 122 0.58 -7.45 12.54
N LYS A 123 0.23 -7.87 13.76
CA LYS A 123 0.73 -9.11 14.39
C LYS A 123 0.29 -10.36 13.63
N GLU A 124 -0.97 -10.41 13.19
CA GLU A 124 -1.50 -11.51 12.37
C GLU A 124 -0.71 -11.64 11.06
N PHE A 125 -0.51 -10.55 10.32
CA PHE A 125 0.30 -10.55 9.11
C PHE A 125 1.75 -10.93 9.37
N ALA A 126 2.36 -10.38 10.42
CA ALA A 126 3.75 -10.66 10.77
C ALA A 126 3.99 -12.14 11.10
N GLN A 127 3.01 -12.85 11.69
CA GLN A 127 3.11 -14.29 11.96
C GLN A 127 3.19 -15.08 10.63
N VAL A 128 2.26 -14.83 9.72
CA VAL A 128 2.22 -15.51 8.40
C VAL A 128 3.48 -15.22 7.60
N ILE A 129 3.93 -13.96 7.60
CA ILE A 129 5.13 -13.53 6.86
C ILE A 129 6.39 -14.21 7.39
N ARG A 130 6.58 -14.26 8.72
CA ARG A 130 7.72 -14.97 9.32
C ARG A 130 7.69 -16.46 8.99
N ALA A 131 6.52 -17.10 9.05
CA ALA A 131 6.35 -18.50 8.67
C ALA A 131 6.73 -18.75 7.20
N GLY A 132 6.25 -17.90 6.27
CA GLY A 132 6.55 -18.02 4.84
C GLY A 132 8.02 -17.78 4.50
N ALA A 133 8.63 -16.76 5.11
CA ALA A 133 10.05 -16.48 4.94
C ALA A 133 10.92 -17.64 5.45
N ALA A 134 10.59 -18.19 6.62
CA ALA A 134 11.28 -19.35 7.18
C ALA A 134 11.08 -20.64 6.35
N ALA A 135 9.93 -20.78 5.68
CA ALA A 135 9.63 -21.90 4.78
C ALA A 135 10.30 -21.76 3.39
N GLY A 136 10.97 -20.64 3.10
CA GLY A 136 11.71 -20.42 1.86
C GLY A 136 10.88 -19.87 0.71
N ALA A 137 9.90 -19.01 0.97
CA ALA A 137 9.25 -18.20 -0.05
C ALA A 137 10.25 -17.22 -0.69
N ASP A 138 10.08 -16.90 -1.97
CA ASP A 138 10.93 -15.97 -2.72
C ASP A 138 10.44 -14.52 -2.64
N LEU A 139 9.15 -14.31 -2.35
CA LEU A 139 8.50 -13.01 -2.20
C LEU A 139 7.23 -13.11 -1.36
N VAL A 140 6.78 -11.97 -0.85
CA VAL A 140 5.47 -11.80 -0.21
C VAL A 140 4.50 -11.20 -1.23
N PHE A 141 3.33 -11.81 -1.38
CA PHE A 141 2.27 -11.36 -2.29
C PHE A 141 1.00 -11.06 -1.48
N LEU A 142 0.72 -9.79 -1.29
CA LEU A 142 -0.46 -9.29 -0.57
C LEU A 142 -1.56 -9.03 -1.61
N GLU A 143 -2.53 -9.95 -1.78
CA GLU A 143 -3.52 -9.81 -2.84
C GLU A 143 -4.96 -9.66 -2.37
N THR A 144 -5.79 -9.15 -3.28
CA THR A 144 -7.24 -9.01 -3.09
C THR A 144 -7.61 -8.12 -1.90
N MET A 145 -6.72 -7.20 -1.53
CA MET A 145 -6.98 -6.28 -0.43
C MET A 145 -8.12 -5.31 -0.81
N THR A 146 -8.98 -5.00 0.14
CA THR A 146 -10.13 -4.11 -0.06
C THR A 146 -10.10 -2.88 0.84
N ASP A 147 -9.20 -2.88 1.83
CA ASP A 147 -8.98 -1.80 2.77
C ASP A 147 -7.52 -1.34 2.71
N LEU A 148 -7.29 -0.03 2.50
CA LEU A 148 -5.95 0.54 2.42
C LEU A 148 -5.24 0.51 3.78
N TYR A 149 -5.99 0.61 4.87
CA TYR A 149 -5.42 0.59 6.22
C TYR A 149 -4.93 -0.81 6.60
N GLU A 150 -5.69 -1.84 6.25
CA GLU A 150 -5.29 -3.23 6.38
C GLU A 150 -4.06 -3.53 5.52
N LEU A 151 -4.05 -3.09 4.26
CA LEU A 151 -2.89 -3.24 3.37
C LEU A 151 -1.64 -2.57 3.94
N LYS A 152 -1.78 -1.38 4.54
CA LYS A 152 -0.65 -0.72 5.22
C LYS A 152 -0.10 -1.56 6.36
N ALA A 153 -0.95 -2.15 7.19
CA ALA A 153 -0.51 -3.04 8.27
C ALA A 153 0.27 -4.24 7.71
N ALA A 154 -0.21 -4.84 6.61
CA ALA A 154 0.43 -5.96 5.94
C ALA A 154 1.79 -5.58 5.31
N ILE A 155 1.89 -4.43 4.63
CA ILE A 155 3.17 -3.95 4.05
C ILE A 155 4.19 -3.68 5.16
N LEU A 156 3.79 -3.00 6.24
CA LEU A 156 4.69 -2.73 7.37
C LEU A 156 5.12 -4.03 8.05
N ALA A 157 4.20 -5.01 8.19
CA ALA A 157 4.53 -6.32 8.72
C ALA A 157 5.58 -7.03 7.85
N ALA A 158 5.46 -6.97 6.52
CA ALA A 158 6.45 -7.55 5.62
C ALA A 158 7.80 -6.84 5.72
N ARG A 159 7.82 -5.51 5.64
CA ARG A 159 9.06 -4.72 5.69
C ARG A 159 9.81 -4.79 7.02
N GLU A 160 9.11 -5.04 8.11
CA GLU A 160 9.71 -5.11 9.46
C GLU A 160 10.09 -6.54 9.87
N ASN A 161 9.65 -7.59 9.16
CA ASN A 161 9.87 -8.98 9.56
C ASN A 161 10.60 -9.86 8.52
N CYS A 162 10.86 -9.37 7.30
CA CYS A 162 11.67 -10.08 6.31
C CYS A 162 12.27 -9.11 5.28
N ASP A 163 13.27 -9.61 4.52
CA ASP A 163 13.92 -8.88 3.42
C ASP A 163 13.37 -9.28 2.04
N LEU A 164 12.27 -10.03 1.99
CA LEU A 164 11.67 -10.48 0.74
C LEU A 164 11.02 -9.31 0.00
N PRO A 165 11.00 -9.34 -1.35
CA PRO A 165 10.20 -8.42 -2.14
C PRO A 165 8.73 -8.50 -1.78
N VAL A 166 8.04 -7.35 -1.78
CA VAL A 166 6.62 -7.24 -1.41
C VAL A 166 5.81 -6.76 -2.60
N PHE A 167 4.94 -7.63 -3.12
CA PHE A 167 3.98 -7.30 -4.16
C PHE A 167 2.61 -7.09 -3.52
N THR A 168 1.87 -6.11 -4.01
CA THR A 168 0.56 -5.78 -3.45
C THR A 168 -0.48 -5.62 -4.53
N SER A 169 -1.71 -6.06 -4.28
CA SER A 169 -2.86 -5.72 -5.12
C SER A 169 -4.11 -5.43 -4.30
N MET A 170 -4.94 -4.58 -4.87
CA MET A 170 -6.27 -4.31 -4.36
C MET A 170 -7.33 -4.75 -5.36
N SER A 171 -8.50 -5.08 -4.83
CA SER A 171 -9.69 -5.44 -5.59
C SER A 171 -10.63 -4.25 -5.66
N PHE A 172 -10.98 -3.85 -6.89
CA PHE A 172 -11.84 -2.69 -7.15
C PHE A 172 -13.19 -3.13 -7.69
N GLU A 173 -14.24 -2.44 -7.24
CA GLU A 173 -15.59 -2.59 -7.80
C GLU A 173 -15.73 -1.79 -9.11
N SER A 174 -16.82 -2.00 -9.82
CA SER A 174 -17.10 -1.38 -11.13
C SER A 174 -16.99 0.15 -11.17
N ARG A 175 -17.13 0.81 -10.04
CA ARG A 175 -16.97 2.27 -9.90
C ARG A 175 -15.53 2.73 -9.70
N GLY A 176 -14.56 1.82 -9.70
CA GLY A 176 -13.14 2.12 -9.50
C GLY A 176 -12.79 2.53 -8.08
N ARG A 177 -13.52 2.00 -7.11
CA ARG A 177 -13.22 2.09 -5.68
C ARG A 177 -13.25 0.70 -5.07
N THR A 178 -12.48 0.50 -4.01
CA THR A 178 -12.58 -0.75 -3.23
C THR A 178 -13.83 -0.76 -2.36
N PHE A 179 -14.11 -1.88 -1.71
CA PHE A 179 -15.24 -2.02 -0.79
C PHE A 179 -15.27 -0.92 0.30
N THR A 180 -14.10 -0.52 0.84
CA THR A 180 -14.01 0.56 1.84
C THR A 180 -13.88 1.95 1.20
N GLY A 181 -14.00 2.05 -0.11
CA GLY A 181 -14.02 3.33 -0.84
C GLY A 181 -12.65 3.84 -1.30
N CYS A 182 -11.57 3.06 -1.14
CA CYS A 182 -10.24 3.48 -1.57
C CYS A 182 -10.18 3.72 -3.08
N THR A 183 -9.52 4.82 -3.48
CA THR A 183 -9.30 5.15 -4.90
C THR A 183 -8.04 4.47 -5.42
N VAL A 184 -7.97 4.28 -6.74
CA VAL A 184 -6.77 3.73 -7.40
C VAL A 184 -5.53 4.59 -7.14
N GLU A 185 -5.67 5.91 -7.17
CA GLU A 185 -4.58 6.86 -6.93
C GLU A 185 -4.09 6.81 -5.49
N SER A 186 -5.00 6.79 -4.51
CA SER A 186 -4.63 6.69 -3.09
C SER A 186 -3.89 5.40 -2.78
N TYR A 187 -4.38 4.27 -3.33
CA TYR A 187 -3.67 2.99 -3.25
C TYR A 187 -2.27 3.08 -3.85
N ALA A 188 -2.18 3.56 -5.10
CA ALA A 188 -0.93 3.61 -5.86
C ALA A 188 0.19 4.34 -5.10
N VAL A 189 -0.11 5.58 -4.64
CA VAL A 189 0.91 6.42 -3.98
C VAL A 189 1.23 5.94 -2.57
N THR A 190 0.25 5.35 -1.86
CA THR A 190 0.47 4.82 -0.51
C THR A 190 1.30 3.54 -0.55
N ALA A 191 0.93 2.57 -1.40
CA ALA A 191 1.65 1.29 -1.49
C ALA A 191 3.10 1.50 -1.98
N ALA A 192 3.30 2.31 -3.04
CA ALA A 192 4.63 2.66 -3.53
C ALA A 192 5.45 3.43 -2.49
N GLY A 193 4.83 4.38 -1.79
CA GLY A 193 5.46 5.15 -0.71
C GLY A 193 5.94 4.27 0.45
N LEU A 194 5.15 3.27 0.85
CA LEU A 194 5.48 2.26 1.86
C LEU A 194 6.53 1.24 1.36
N GLY A 195 6.94 1.34 0.10
CA GLY A 195 8.03 0.54 -0.46
C GLY A 195 7.56 -0.78 -1.08
N ALA A 196 6.31 -0.92 -1.54
CA ALA A 196 5.93 -2.07 -2.34
C ALA A 196 6.82 -2.18 -3.59
N ASP A 197 7.36 -3.38 -3.87
CA ASP A 197 8.25 -3.64 -5.01
C ASP A 197 7.46 -3.80 -6.31
N ALA A 198 6.19 -4.16 -6.23
CA ALA A 198 5.23 -4.16 -7.34
C ALA A 198 3.82 -3.87 -6.82
N VAL A 199 3.00 -3.25 -7.66
CA VAL A 199 1.59 -2.95 -7.34
C VAL A 199 0.68 -3.47 -8.43
N GLY A 200 -0.54 -3.87 -8.09
CA GLY A 200 -1.45 -4.46 -9.06
C GLY A 200 -2.92 -4.34 -8.72
N ILE A 201 -3.72 -4.90 -9.61
CA ILE A 201 -5.16 -5.05 -9.45
C ILE A 201 -5.51 -6.50 -9.73
N ASN A 202 -6.31 -7.13 -8.87
CA ASN A 202 -6.77 -8.49 -9.09
C ASN A 202 -8.21 -8.70 -8.67
N CYS A 203 -8.79 -9.79 -9.16
CA CYS A 203 -10.14 -10.26 -8.78
C CYS A 203 -11.28 -9.30 -9.13
N SER A 204 -12.47 -9.56 -8.63
CA SER A 204 -13.76 -8.86 -8.77
C SER A 204 -14.31 -8.73 -10.19
N LEU A 205 -13.49 -8.34 -11.15
CA LEU A 205 -13.89 -7.95 -12.51
C LEU A 205 -13.08 -8.69 -13.56
N GLY A 206 -13.57 -8.64 -14.80
CA GLY A 206 -12.86 -9.15 -15.97
C GLY A 206 -11.83 -8.17 -16.55
N PRO A 207 -11.10 -8.61 -17.61
CA PRO A 207 -10.04 -7.78 -18.19
C PRO A 207 -10.52 -6.42 -18.69
N LYS A 208 -11.66 -6.34 -19.39
CA LYS A 208 -12.18 -5.08 -19.93
C LYS A 208 -12.52 -4.08 -18.86
N GLU A 209 -13.16 -4.54 -17.78
CA GLU A 209 -13.62 -3.69 -16.69
C GLU A 209 -12.43 -3.14 -15.86
N ILE A 210 -11.35 -3.92 -15.72
CA ILE A 210 -10.16 -3.50 -14.97
C ILE A 210 -9.27 -2.54 -15.76
N LEU A 211 -9.28 -2.59 -17.09
CA LEU A 211 -8.38 -1.82 -17.95
C LEU A 211 -8.32 -0.32 -17.62
N PRO A 212 -9.44 0.41 -17.42
CA PRO A 212 -9.40 1.82 -17.05
C PRO A 212 -8.71 2.08 -15.70
N PHE A 213 -8.84 1.15 -14.76
CA PHE A 213 -8.22 1.26 -13.42
C PHE A 213 -6.72 0.98 -13.51
N ALA A 214 -6.30 -0.01 -14.29
CA ALA A 214 -4.90 -0.29 -14.56
C ALA A 214 -4.21 0.89 -15.26
N GLN A 215 -4.89 1.60 -16.17
CA GLN A 215 -4.37 2.84 -16.77
C GLN A 215 -4.12 3.93 -15.72
N ARG A 216 -5.06 4.13 -14.79
CA ARG A 216 -4.90 5.07 -13.67
C ARG A 216 -3.77 4.65 -12.74
N LEU A 217 -3.66 3.35 -12.44
CA LEU A 217 -2.59 2.78 -11.61
C LEU A 217 -1.21 3.04 -12.26
N CYS A 218 -1.03 2.71 -13.54
CA CYS A 218 0.22 2.92 -14.27
C CYS A 218 0.66 4.38 -14.30
N ARG A 219 -0.30 5.32 -14.33
CA ARG A 219 -0.01 6.76 -14.28
C ARG A 219 0.33 7.29 -12.90
N SER A 220 -0.06 6.57 -11.84
CA SER A 220 0.07 7.04 -10.46
C SER A 220 1.26 6.45 -9.71
N VAL A 221 1.83 5.33 -10.18
CA VAL A 221 3.01 4.72 -9.57
C VAL A 221 4.30 5.22 -10.19
N PRO A 222 5.42 5.29 -9.44
CA PRO A 222 6.74 5.63 -9.98
C PRO A 222 7.15 4.72 -11.15
N ALA A 223 7.95 5.23 -12.09
CA ALA A 223 8.39 4.48 -13.28
C ALA A 223 9.06 3.14 -12.94
N GLY A 224 9.87 3.11 -11.88
CA GLY A 224 10.61 1.93 -11.46
C GLY A 224 9.80 0.88 -10.71
N VAL A 225 8.51 1.12 -10.39
CA VAL A 225 7.65 0.15 -9.70
C VAL A 225 6.82 -0.62 -10.73
N PRO A 226 7.05 -1.94 -10.96
CA PRO A 226 6.26 -2.75 -11.88
C PRO A 226 4.77 -2.76 -11.56
N VAL A 227 3.93 -2.89 -12.59
CA VAL A 227 2.48 -3.03 -12.44
C VAL A 227 2.03 -4.38 -12.94
N PHE A 228 1.18 -5.06 -12.16
CA PHE A 228 0.59 -6.33 -12.55
C PHE A 228 -0.93 -6.31 -12.54
N VAL A 229 -1.54 -7.23 -13.31
CA VAL A 229 -2.99 -7.42 -13.36
C VAL A 229 -3.32 -8.90 -13.40
N LYS A 230 -4.24 -9.34 -12.50
CA LYS A 230 -4.78 -10.70 -12.41
C LYS A 230 -6.31 -10.66 -12.42
N PRO A 231 -6.99 -10.46 -13.57
CA PRO A 231 -8.45 -10.42 -13.64
C PRO A 231 -9.07 -11.81 -13.42
N ASN A 232 -10.36 -11.82 -13.11
CA ASN A 232 -11.17 -13.04 -13.23
C ASN A 232 -11.33 -13.43 -14.72
N ALA A 233 -11.72 -14.66 -14.98
CA ALA A 233 -12.09 -15.13 -16.32
C ALA A 233 -13.41 -14.50 -16.82
N GLY A 234 -13.50 -13.17 -16.73
CA GLY A 234 -14.70 -12.37 -16.96
C GLY A 234 -15.53 -12.20 -15.69
N LEU A 235 -16.83 -11.93 -15.86
CA LEU A 235 -17.77 -11.78 -14.75
C LEU A 235 -18.35 -13.15 -14.34
N PRO A 236 -18.61 -13.37 -13.03
CA PRO A 236 -19.20 -14.62 -12.57
C PRO A 236 -20.67 -14.72 -13.02
N ASN A 237 -21.05 -15.89 -13.51
CA ASN A 237 -22.43 -16.24 -13.77
C ASN A 237 -23.17 -16.64 -12.46
N PRO A 238 -24.51 -16.66 -12.46
CA PRO A 238 -25.29 -17.08 -11.29
C PRO A 238 -24.99 -18.49 -10.79
N ASP A 239 -24.48 -19.39 -11.66
CA ASP A 239 -24.07 -20.75 -11.33
C ASP A 239 -22.63 -20.87 -10.84
N GLY A 240 -21.90 -19.75 -10.72
CA GLY A 240 -20.51 -19.68 -10.29
C GLY A 240 -19.49 -19.95 -11.40
N SER A 241 -19.91 -20.20 -12.63
CA SER A 241 -19.03 -20.27 -13.80
C SER A 241 -18.61 -18.87 -14.25
N TYR A 242 -17.61 -18.79 -15.12
CA TYR A 242 -17.12 -17.53 -15.69
C TYR A 242 -17.35 -17.54 -17.21
N ASN A 243 -17.51 -16.35 -17.79
CA ASN A 243 -18.03 -16.18 -19.15
C ASN A 243 -16.97 -16.09 -20.24
N LEU A 244 -15.69 -15.94 -19.92
CA LEU A 244 -14.61 -15.88 -20.91
C LEU A 244 -13.90 -17.23 -21.06
N ASP A 245 -13.57 -17.58 -22.28
CA ASP A 245 -12.64 -18.65 -22.58
C ASP A 245 -11.18 -18.14 -22.63
N PRO A 246 -10.17 -19.02 -22.73
CA PRO A 246 -8.75 -18.62 -22.76
C PRO A 246 -8.38 -17.69 -23.91
N ASP A 247 -9.00 -17.85 -25.10
CA ASP A 247 -8.72 -17.05 -26.29
C ASP A 247 -9.27 -15.63 -26.13
N GLU A 248 -10.51 -15.52 -25.70
CA GLU A 248 -11.18 -14.25 -25.41
C GLU A 248 -10.46 -13.48 -24.30
N PHE A 249 -10.14 -14.16 -23.21
CA PHE A 249 -9.40 -13.56 -22.10
C PHE A 249 -8.05 -13.00 -22.54
N ALA A 250 -7.25 -13.79 -23.26
CA ALA A 250 -5.93 -13.36 -23.71
C ALA A 250 -6.01 -12.20 -24.72
N ALA A 251 -7.03 -12.20 -25.59
CA ALA A 251 -7.28 -11.12 -26.53
C ALA A 251 -7.59 -9.80 -25.81
N GLU A 252 -8.42 -9.83 -24.76
CA GLU A 252 -8.74 -8.67 -23.95
C GLU A 252 -7.52 -8.20 -23.13
N MET A 253 -6.73 -9.15 -22.59
CA MET A 253 -5.51 -8.83 -21.83
C MET A 253 -4.43 -8.16 -22.67
N LYS A 254 -4.42 -8.31 -23.97
CA LYS A 254 -3.38 -7.77 -24.86
C LYS A 254 -3.22 -6.25 -24.77
N GLU A 255 -4.30 -5.52 -24.48
CA GLU A 255 -4.27 -4.06 -24.35
C GLU A 255 -3.42 -3.58 -23.17
N TYR A 256 -3.22 -4.41 -22.15
CA TYR A 256 -2.41 -4.07 -20.98
C TYR A 256 -0.93 -3.84 -21.30
N ALA A 257 -0.40 -4.47 -22.34
CA ALA A 257 0.96 -4.24 -22.81
C ALA A 257 1.18 -2.78 -23.24
N ALA A 258 0.17 -2.16 -23.88
CA ALA A 258 0.24 -0.79 -24.39
C ALA A 258 0.19 0.29 -23.29
N ILE A 259 -0.19 -0.05 -22.07
CA ILE A 259 -0.29 0.89 -20.95
C ILE A 259 0.83 0.74 -19.91
N GLY A 260 1.79 -0.18 -20.18
CA GLY A 260 2.97 -0.37 -19.32
C GLY A 260 2.77 -1.37 -18.19
N VAL A 261 1.76 -2.23 -18.25
CA VAL A 261 1.67 -3.43 -17.40
C VAL A 261 2.75 -4.41 -17.84
N SER A 262 3.57 -4.87 -16.90
CA SER A 262 4.70 -5.76 -17.17
C SER A 262 4.54 -7.17 -16.60
N MET A 263 3.49 -7.39 -15.80
CA MET A 263 3.17 -8.70 -15.24
C MET A 263 1.70 -9.00 -15.44
N VAL A 264 1.38 -10.21 -15.88
CA VAL A 264 0.01 -10.64 -16.18
C VAL A 264 -0.25 -12.04 -15.64
N GLY A 265 -1.46 -12.28 -15.20
CA GLY A 265 -1.92 -13.56 -14.73
C GLY A 265 -3.43 -13.63 -14.70
N GLY A 266 -3.97 -14.57 -13.96
CA GLY A 266 -5.40 -14.69 -13.76
C GLY A 266 -5.79 -14.83 -12.29
N CYS A 267 -7.08 -14.65 -12.00
CA CYS A 267 -7.67 -14.90 -10.69
C CYS A 267 -8.82 -15.91 -10.82
N CYS A 268 -9.93 -15.71 -10.18
CA CYS A 268 -11.04 -16.67 -10.17
C CYS A 268 -11.50 -17.07 -11.58
N GLY A 269 -11.75 -18.36 -11.75
CA GLY A 269 -12.20 -18.95 -13.03
C GLY A 269 -11.08 -19.23 -14.03
N THR A 270 -9.87 -18.67 -13.87
CA THR A 270 -8.76 -18.97 -14.77
C THR A 270 -8.10 -20.30 -14.43
N THR A 271 -7.64 -21.00 -15.46
CA THR A 271 -7.01 -22.34 -15.41
C THR A 271 -5.61 -22.28 -16.04
N PRO A 272 -4.80 -23.36 -15.96
CA PRO A 272 -3.54 -23.42 -16.68
C PRO A 272 -3.63 -23.10 -18.18
N ALA A 273 -4.75 -23.44 -18.83
CA ALA A 273 -4.98 -23.10 -20.25
C ALA A 273 -5.02 -21.57 -20.49
N PHE A 274 -5.57 -20.78 -19.56
CA PHE A 274 -5.55 -19.31 -19.63
C PHE A 274 -4.13 -18.77 -19.56
N ILE A 275 -3.31 -19.31 -18.65
CA ILE A 275 -1.92 -18.88 -18.49
C ILE A 275 -1.07 -19.24 -19.71
N ALA A 276 -1.24 -20.47 -20.25
CA ALA A 276 -0.58 -20.87 -21.49
C ALA A 276 -0.94 -19.93 -22.64
N ARG A 277 -2.22 -19.59 -22.77
CA ARG A 277 -2.68 -18.67 -23.81
C ARG A 277 -2.19 -17.23 -23.62
N LEU A 278 -2.12 -16.74 -22.37
CA LEU A 278 -1.45 -15.48 -22.07
C LEU A 278 0.01 -15.50 -22.48
N HIS A 279 0.75 -16.57 -22.12
CA HIS A 279 2.15 -16.72 -22.47
C HIS A 279 2.37 -16.65 -23.99
N GLU A 280 1.58 -17.38 -24.77
CA GLU A 280 1.62 -17.33 -26.25
C GLU A 280 1.33 -15.93 -26.79
N THR A 281 0.31 -15.26 -26.25
CA THR A 281 -0.15 -13.94 -26.72
C THR A 281 0.86 -12.83 -26.41
N PHE A 282 1.49 -12.88 -25.23
CA PHE A 282 2.40 -11.82 -24.78
C PHE A 282 3.86 -12.04 -25.17
N SER A 283 4.30 -13.28 -25.47
CA SER A 283 5.68 -13.60 -25.87
C SER A 283 6.22 -12.74 -27.02
N PRO A 284 5.44 -12.39 -28.07
CA PRO A 284 5.91 -11.53 -29.15
C PRO A 284 5.86 -10.03 -28.80
N LEU A 285 5.22 -9.66 -27.69
CA LEU A 285 5.01 -8.27 -27.31
C LEU A 285 6.16 -7.73 -26.44
N THR A 286 6.19 -6.41 -26.33
CA THR A 286 7.03 -5.70 -25.36
C THR A 286 6.11 -4.73 -24.60
N PRO A 287 6.19 -4.66 -23.25
CA PRO A 287 5.41 -3.67 -22.53
C PRO A 287 5.84 -2.27 -22.92
N ALA A 288 4.88 -1.37 -23.08
CA ALA A 288 5.18 0.04 -23.27
C ALA A 288 5.83 0.61 -21.98
N ASP A 289 6.68 1.61 -22.15
CA ASP A 289 7.20 2.35 -21.02
C ASP A 289 6.04 3.05 -20.29
N LYS A 290 5.99 2.86 -18.96
CA LYS A 290 5.07 3.65 -18.14
C LYS A 290 5.49 5.12 -18.17
N ILE A 291 4.52 5.98 -18.37
CA ILE A 291 4.71 7.43 -18.26
C ILE A 291 3.94 7.89 -17.01
N PRO A 292 4.57 7.78 -15.81
CA PRO A 292 3.92 8.25 -14.60
C PRO A 292 3.79 9.76 -14.62
N ILE A 293 2.64 10.24 -14.17
CA ILE A 293 2.45 11.67 -13.94
C ILE A 293 3.05 11.98 -12.57
N ARG A 294 4.20 12.66 -12.56
CA ARG A 294 4.79 13.15 -11.29
C ARG A 294 3.84 14.21 -10.71
N ARG A 295 3.43 13.98 -9.48
CA ARG A 295 2.47 14.84 -8.79
C ARG A 295 2.90 15.04 -7.35
N SER A 296 2.94 16.30 -6.92
CA SER A 296 2.87 16.59 -5.50
C SER A 296 1.47 16.25 -5.02
N CYS A 297 1.34 15.30 -4.10
CA CYS A 297 0.03 14.84 -3.68
C CYS A 297 0.04 14.30 -2.24
N LEU A 298 -1.14 14.40 -1.62
CA LEU A 298 -1.47 13.86 -0.31
C LEU A 298 -2.75 13.04 -0.45
N CYS A 299 -2.97 12.05 0.40
CA CYS A 299 -4.22 11.30 0.35
C CYS A 299 -4.65 10.69 1.69
N THR A 300 -5.94 10.46 1.78
CA THR A 300 -6.59 9.44 2.59
C THR A 300 -7.04 8.30 1.66
N PRO A 301 -7.62 7.20 2.13
CA PRO A 301 -8.14 6.16 1.24
C PRO A 301 -9.12 6.70 0.20
N VAL A 302 -10.03 7.57 0.62
CA VAL A 302 -11.19 8.01 -0.19
C VAL A 302 -10.97 9.34 -0.90
N ARG A 303 -9.97 10.12 -0.51
CA ARG A 303 -9.65 11.43 -1.07
C ARG A 303 -8.20 11.52 -1.52
N PHE A 304 -8.01 11.88 -2.75
CA PHE A 304 -6.70 12.20 -3.34
C PHE A 304 -6.63 13.71 -3.59
N VAL A 305 -5.66 14.38 -3.00
CA VAL A 305 -5.43 15.81 -3.13
C VAL A 305 -4.15 16.03 -3.92
N GLU A 306 -4.28 16.49 -5.14
CA GLU A 306 -3.15 16.94 -5.96
C GLU A 306 -2.79 18.38 -5.56
N VAL A 307 -1.55 18.58 -5.15
CA VAL A 307 -1.04 19.91 -4.80
C VAL A 307 -0.59 20.59 -6.08
N ASN A 308 -1.55 21.24 -6.74
CA ASN A 308 -1.37 21.94 -8.01
C ASN A 308 -1.95 23.36 -7.89
N GLY A 309 -1.09 24.35 -7.77
CA GLY A 309 -1.49 25.72 -7.47
C GLY A 309 -1.69 25.95 -5.97
N ILE A 310 -2.71 26.75 -5.63
CA ILE A 310 -2.97 27.10 -4.22
C ILE A 310 -3.69 25.95 -3.53
N THR A 311 -3.11 25.44 -2.45
CA THR A 311 -3.70 24.43 -1.58
C THR A 311 -3.86 25.02 -0.17
N VAL A 312 -5.07 24.99 0.37
CA VAL A 312 -5.39 25.56 1.67
C VAL A 312 -5.17 24.53 2.78
N VAL A 313 -4.25 24.84 3.69
CA VAL A 313 -4.01 24.06 4.92
C VAL A 313 -4.72 24.74 6.08
N GLY A 314 -5.62 24.03 6.74
CA GLY A 314 -6.34 24.50 7.92
C GLY A 314 -5.50 24.32 9.17
N GLU A 315 -5.21 25.41 9.92
CA GLU A 315 -4.26 25.44 11.06
C GLU A 315 -4.95 25.61 12.42
N ARG A 316 -6.25 25.32 12.56
CA ARG A 316 -6.96 25.53 13.84
C ARG A 316 -6.63 24.49 14.91
N ILE A 317 -6.10 23.33 14.54
CA ILE A 317 -5.70 22.24 15.46
C ILE A 317 -4.22 22.36 15.81
N ASN A 318 -3.84 23.54 16.27
CA ASN A 318 -2.51 23.87 16.80
C ASN A 318 -2.70 24.64 18.11
N PRO A 319 -2.16 24.17 19.25
CA PRO A 319 -2.42 24.75 20.58
C PRO A 319 -1.79 26.11 20.80
N THR A 320 -0.90 26.57 19.93
CA THR A 320 -0.21 27.88 20.10
C THR A 320 -1.21 29.03 20.19
N GLY A 321 -1.28 29.70 21.33
CA GLY A 321 -2.18 30.82 21.58
C GLY A 321 -3.67 30.47 21.75
N LYS A 322 -4.07 29.18 21.67
CA LYS A 322 -5.48 28.75 21.65
C LYS A 322 -5.85 28.04 22.97
N LYS A 323 -6.18 28.80 24.02
CA LYS A 323 -6.46 28.31 25.39
C LYS A 323 -7.48 27.15 25.42
N ARG A 324 -8.55 27.23 24.64
CA ARG A 324 -9.59 26.17 24.61
C ARG A 324 -9.05 24.86 24.08
N LEU A 325 -8.24 24.89 23.01
CA LEU A 325 -7.61 23.68 22.47
C LEU A 325 -6.58 23.12 23.47
N GLN A 326 -5.77 23.99 24.10
CA GLN A 326 -4.83 23.58 25.16
C GLN A 326 -5.52 22.84 26.29
N GLN A 327 -6.70 23.32 26.70
CA GLN A 327 -7.47 22.65 27.76
C GLN A 327 -8.02 21.31 27.28
N ALA A 328 -8.61 21.24 26.08
CA ALA A 328 -9.10 20.01 25.49
C ALA A 328 -7.98 18.93 25.41
N LEU A 329 -6.77 19.32 24.96
CA LEU A 329 -5.65 18.38 24.90
C LEU A 329 -5.21 17.88 26.28
N ARG A 330 -5.22 18.74 27.33
CA ARG A 330 -4.91 18.32 28.70
C ARG A 330 -5.95 17.36 29.30
N ASP A 331 -7.22 17.58 28.94
CA ASP A 331 -8.34 16.78 29.43
C ASP A 331 -8.54 15.49 28.61
N GLY A 332 -7.77 15.31 27.52
CA GLY A 332 -7.97 14.19 26.58
C GLY A 332 -9.30 14.30 25.80
N ASP A 333 -9.86 15.51 25.68
CA ASP A 333 -11.09 15.77 24.93
C ASP A 333 -10.79 15.93 23.45
N SER A 334 -11.03 14.88 22.67
CA SER A 334 -10.88 14.90 21.20
C SER A 334 -12.09 15.49 20.48
N ALA A 335 -13.24 15.68 21.14
CA ALA A 335 -14.44 16.22 20.52
C ALA A 335 -14.23 17.65 20.00
N TYR A 336 -13.51 18.46 20.76
CA TYR A 336 -13.21 19.83 20.35
C TYR A 336 -12.28 19.90 19.11
N PRO A 337 -11.12 19.23 19.05
CA PRO A 337 -10.32 19.14 17.83
C PRO A 337 -11.12 18.59 16.63
N CYS A 338 -11.93 17.56 16.80
CA CYS A 338 -12.78 17.02 15.75
C CYS A 338 -13.79 18.06 15.22
N THR A 339 -14.41 18.85 16.11
CA THR A 339 -15.29 19.97 15.70
C THR A 339 -14.52 21.00 14.87
N GLN A 340 -13.26 21.31 15.26
CA GLN A 340 -12.42 22.23 14.48
C GLN A 340 -12.06 21.65 13.10
N ALA A 341 -11.81 20.34 12.99
CA ALA A 341 -11.55 19.68 11.72
C ALA A 341 -12.72 19.81 10.75
N VAL A 342 -13.93 19.49 11.21
CA VAL A 342 -15.16 19.60 10.41
C VAL A 342 -15.41 21.04 9.96
N ALA A 343 -15.28 22.02 10.88
CA ALA A 343 -15.48 23.44 10.55
C ALA A 343 -14.47 23.94 9.51
N GLN A 344 -13.21 23.50 9.57
CA GLN A 344 -12.19 23.85 8.58
C GLN A 344 -12.46 23.19 7.22
N ALA A 345 -12.91 21.93 7.20
CA ALA A 345 -13.32 21.25 5.97
C ALA A 345 -14.48 21.98 5.29
N GLU A 346 -15.51 22.37 6.03
CA GLU A 346 -16.65 23.17 5.55
C GLU A 346 -16.23 24.56 5.05
N ALA A 347 -15.19 25.15 5.66
CA ALA A 347 -14.61 26.42 5.22
C ALA A 347 -13.70 26.31 4.00
N GLY A 348 -13.49 25.10 3.45
CA GLY A 348 -12.73 24.88 2.21
C GLY A 348 -11.27 24.51 2.40
N ALA A 349 -10.83 24.11 3.59
CA ALA A 349 -9.52 23.51 3.78
C ALA A 349 -9.41 22.21 2.94
N GLN A 350 -8.23 21.98 2.38
CA GLN A 350 -7.93 20.79 1.59
C GLN A 350 -7.01 19.81 2.35
N VAL A 351 -6.29 20.32 3.33
CA VAL A 351 -5.39 19.60 4.26
C VAL A 351 -5.61 20.19 5.65
N LEU A 352 -5.44 19.39 6.70
CA LEU A 352 -5.50 19.86 8.09
C LEU A 352 -4.15 19.72 8.78
N ASP A 353 -3.63 20.81 9.30
CA ASP A 353 -2.48 20.80 10.19
C ASP A 353 -2.88 20.36 11.59
N VAL A 354 -2.12 19.42 12.16
CA VAL A 354 -2.41 18.79 13.45
C VAL A 354 -1.16 18.81 14.33
N ASN A 355 -1.23 19.59 15.40
CA ASN A 355 -0.16 19.77 16.37
C ASN A 355 -0.65 19.45 17.78
N ALA A 356 0.10 18.62 18.52
CA ALA A 356 -0.13 18.26 19.92
C ALA A 356 0.97 18.78 20.86
N GLY A 357 1.88 19.64 20.38
CA GLY A 357 3.02 20.18 21.13
C GLY A 357 2.61 21.13 22.23
N LEU A 358 2.30 20.57 23.41
CA LEU A 358 1.88 21.34 24.60
C LEU A 358 2.68 20.87 25.82
N PRO A 359 3.33 21.80 26.57
CA PRO A 359 4.03 21.43 27.79
C PRO A 359 3.11 20.72 28.80
N GLY A 360 3.61 19.62 29.37
CA GLY A 360 2.94 18.91 30.46
C GLY A 360 1.96 17.79 30.01
N ILE A 361 1.94 17.46 28.71
CA ILE A 361 1.22 16.28 28.21
C ILE A 361 2.17 15.32 27.50
N ASP A 362 1.76 14.07 27.32
CA ASP A 362 2.44 13.12 26.44
C ASP A 362 2.07 13.43 24.98
N GLU A 363 2.95 14.19 24.31
CA GLU A 363 2.76 14.61 22.93
C GLU A 363 2.59 13.41 21.98
N ALA A 364 3.37 12.35 22.17
CA ALA A 364 3.36 11.20 21.27
C ALA A 364 2.04 10.44 21.37
N ALA A 365 1.55 10.17 22.57
CA ALA A 365 0.25 9.55 22.79
C ALA A 365 -0.89 10.45 22.30
N THR A 366 -0.80 11.76 22.56
CA THR A 366 -1.83 12.73 22.18
C THR A 366 -1.94 12.89 20.67
N LEU A 367 -0.81 13.01 19.95
CA LEU A 367 -0.81 13.13 18.50
C LEU A 367 -1.34 11.85 17.81
N GLU A 368 -0.93 10.68 18.30
CA GLU A 368 -1.46 9.40 17.82
C GLU A 368 -2.99 9.33 17.98
N GLN A 369 -3.51 9.69 19.16
CA GLN A 369 -4.95 9.68 19.42
C GLN A 369 -5.69 10.70 18.55
N LEU A 370 -5.17 11.93 18.41
CA LEU A 370 -5.75 12.93 17.51
C LEU A 370 -5.85 12.43 16.06
N VAL A 371 -4.80 11.77 15.55
CA VAL A 371 -4.82 11.23 14.19
C VAL A 371 -5.90 10.18 14.04
N LYS A 372 -6.09 9.28 15.01
CA LYS A 372 -7.17 8.28 15.01
C LYS A 372 -8.54 8.94 14.97
N ASP A 373 -8.78 9.90 15.84
CA ASP A 373 -10.08 10.57 15.98
C ASP A 373 -10.41 11.45 14.78
N LEU A 374 -9.42 12.16 14.23
CA LEU A 374 -9.60 12.98 13.03
C LEU A 374 -9.91 12.13 11.79
N GLN A 375 -9.23 11.01 11.59
CA GLN A 375 -9.52 10.09 10.49
C GLN A 375 -10.93 9.47 10.57
N ALA A 376 -11.56 9.46 11.74
CA ALA A 376 -12.93 9.00 11.91
C ALA A 376 -13.98 10.05 11.52
N VAL A 377 -13.64 11.33 11.47
CA VAL A 377 -14.61 12.43 11.25
C VAL A 377 -14.37 13.26 9.99
N THR A 378 -13.18 13.13 9.35
CA THR A 378 -12.87 13.86 8.12
C THR A 378 -12.12 12.98 7.13
N ASP A 379 -12.34 13.24 5.84
CA ASP A 379 -11.61 12.61 4.73
C ASP A 379 -10.43 13.45 4.23
N LEU A 380 -10.13 14.59 4.87
CA LEU A 380 -9.01 15.44 4.49
C LEU A 380 -7.66 14.82 4.89
N PRO A 381 -6.64 14.90 4.04
CA PRO A 381 -5.27 14.55 4.42
C PRO A 381 -4.77 15.42 5.59
N LEU A 382 -3.86 14.84 6.40
CA LEU A 382 -3.30 15.53 7.55
C LEU A 382 -1.85 15.97 7.28
N GLN A 383 -1.52 17.15 7.80
CA GLN A 383 -0.17 17.64 8.03
C GLN A 383 0.17 17.39 9.49
N LEU A 384 1.12 16.49 9.75
CA LEU A 384 1.53 16.12 11.10
C LEU A 384 2.63 17.09 11.57
N ASP A 385 2.25 18.01 12.45
CA ASP A 385 3.13 19.09 12.92
C ASP A 385 3.74 18.75 14.29
N SER A 386 4.97 18.30 14.26
CA SER A 386 5.76 18.02 15.45
C SER A 386 7.26 18.04 15.15
N SER A 387 8.07 18.47 16.13
CA SER A 387 9.52 18.30 16.13
C SER A 387 9.99 17.06 16.90
N ASN A 388 9.06 16.29 17.49
CA ASN A 388 9.33 15.09 18.25
C ASN A 388 9.29 13.86 17.34
N PRO A 389 10.43 13.17 17.09
CA PRO A 389 10.47 12.00 16.21
C PRO A 389 9.60 10.83 16.70
N GLU A 390 9.43 10.66 18.01
CA GLU A 390 8.57 9.61 18.57
C GLU A 390 7.10 9.92 18.26
N ALA A 391 6.65 11.14 18.47
CA ALA A 391 5.30 11.58 18.16
C ALA A 391 4.99 11.39 16.66
N LEU A 392 5.91 11.80 15.78
CA LEU A 392 5.78 11.58 14.34
C LEU A 392 5.76 10.11 13.99
N SER A 393 6.64 9.28 14.57
CA SER A 393 6.69 7.85 14.29
C SER A 393 5.37 7.15 14.63
N ARG A 394 4.79 7.45 15.80
CA ARG A 394 3.50 6.87 16.24
C ARG A 394 2.34 7.35 15.37
N ALA A 395 2.28 8.63 15.07
CA ALA A 395 1.25 9.19 14.20
C ALA A 395 1.32 8.67 12.76
N LEU A 396 2.52 8.64 12.16
CA LEU A 396 2.75 8.11 10.83
C LEU A 396 2.39 6.63 10.71
N ARG A 397 2.65 5.84 11.76
CA ARG A 397 2.36 4.41 11.78
C ARG A 397 0.88 4.13 11.56
N ILE A 398 0.00 4.90 12.18
CA ILE A 398 -1.45 4.68 12.16
C ILE A 398 -2.19 5.60 11.17
N TYR A 399 -1.49 6.49 10.46
CA TYR A 399 -2.12 7.32 9.44
C TYR A 399 -2.46 6.49 8.20
N ASN A 400 -3.71 6.56 7.74
CA ASN A 400 -4.21 5.79 6.60
C ASN A 400 -4.14 6.60 5.30
N GLY A 401 -3.07 6.45 4.54
CA GLY A 401 -2.82 7.19 3.31
C GLY A 401 -1.41 7.80 3.26
N LYS A 402 -1.28 8.92 2.54
CA LYS A 402 -0.03 9.70 2.40
C LYS A 402 -0.17 11.06 3.07
N PRO A 403 0.38 11.26 4.28
CA PRO A 403 0.40 12.53 4.99
C PRO A 403 1.57 13.41 4.56
N ILE A 404 1.62 14.62 5.13
CA ILE A 404 2.81 15.47 5.10
C ILE A 404 3.33 15.66 6.53
N VAL A 405 4.65 15.66 6.71
CA VAL A 405 5.32 15.94 7.97
C VAL A 405 5.74 17.42 8.00
N ASN A 406 5.37 18.14 9.02
CA ASN A 406 5.77 19.51 9.33
C ASN A 406 6.55 19.49 10.67
N SER A 407 7.87 19.59 10.68
CA SER A 407 8.76 19.88 9.57
C SER A 407 10.19 19.41 9.86
N VAL A 408 11.04 19.54 8.87
CA VAL A 408 12.49 19.50 9.03
C VAL A 408 13.06 20.92 8.80
N ASN A 409 14.29 21.15 9.22
CA ASN A 409 15.05 22.37 8.92
C ASN A 409 16.45 22.03 8.39
N GLY A 410 17.31 23.01 8.19
CA GLY A 410 18.66 22.84 7.69
C GLY A 410 19.65 22.22 8.69
N GLU A 411 19.24 21.83 9.89
CA GLU A 411 20.08 21.20 10.90
C GLU A 411 20.25 19.71 10.62
N PRO A 412 21.49 19.19 10.58
CA PRO A 412 21.76 17.77 10.30
C PRO A 412 20.99 16.83 11.24
N GLU A 413 20.93 17.15 12.53
CA GLU A 413 20.26 16.32 13.54
C GLU A 413 18.76 16.13 13.25
N THR A 414 18.07 17.18 12.81
CA THR A 414 16.66 17.13 12.43
C THR A 414 16.44 16.29 11.18
N LEU A 415 17.31 16.49 10.16
CA LEU A 415 17.24 15.74 8.91
C LEU A 415 17.48 14.25 9.14
N GLU A 416 18.50 13.89 9.92
CA GLU A 416 18.87 12.50 10.24
C GLU A 416 17.77 11.75 11.02
N LYS A 417 17.00 12.44 11.87
CA LYS A 417 15.95 11.81 12.68
C LYS A 417 14.61 11.70 11.97
N ILE A 418 14.22 12.69 11.16
CA ILE A 418 12.86 12.79 10.61
C ILE A 418 12.77 12.25 9.19
N LEU A 419 13.76 12.49 8.31
CA LEU A 419 13.68 12.01 6.92
C LEU A 419 13.55 10.49 6.79
N PRO A 420 14.23 9.65 7.62
CA PRO A 420 14.02 8.21 7.60
C PRO A 420 12.58 7.80 7.94
N LEU A 421 11.91 8.53 8.84
CA LEU A 421 10.49 8.29 9.17
C LEU A 421 9.60 8.63 7.97
N CYS A 422 9.83 9.79 7.33
CA CYS A 422 9.09 10.17 6.12
C CYS A 422 9.26 9.10 5.04
N LYS A 423 10.48 8.61 4.81
CA LYS A 423 10.74 7.54 3.84
C LYS A 423 10.06 6.23 4.21
N LYS A 424 10.16 5.80 5.48
CA LYS A 424 9.57 4.54 5.97
C LYS A 424 8.05 4.50 5.76
N TYR A 425 7.37 5.60 6.00
CA TYR A 425 5.91 5.68 5.94
C TYR A 425 5.36 6.32 4.66
N GLY A 426 6.23 6.67 3.70
CA GLY A 426 5.84 7.26 2.42
C GLY A 426 5.25 8.67 2.55
N ALA A 427 5.61 9.41 3.58
CA ALA A 427 5.13 10.76 3.82
C ALA A 427 5.88 11.81 2.99
N ALA A 428 5.16 12.87 2.60
CA ALA A 428 5.78 14.10 2.15
C ALA A 428 6.35 14.91 3.34
N VAL A 429 7.19 15.92 3.08
CA VAL A 429 7.87 16.69 4.13
C VAL A 429 7.94 18.17 3.80
N VAL A 430 7.71 19.00 4.81
CA VAL A 430 7.97 20.45 4.78
C VAL A 430 9.39 20.71 5.27
N GLY A 431 10.17 21.47 4.51
CA GLY A 431 11.50 21.94 4.90
C GLY A 431 11.50 23.44 5.16
N LEU A 432 11.81 23.85 6.39
CA LEU A 432 11.93 25.25 6.78
C LEU A 432 13.30 25.79 6.38
N ALA A 433 13.34 26.91 5.67
CA ALA A 433 14.59 27.57 5.23
C ALA A 433 15.30 28.29 6.38
N LEU A 434 15.57 27.56 7.49
CA LEU A 434 16.31 28.02 8.67
C LEU A 434 17.27 26.93 9.18
N ASP A 435 18.27 27.32 9.98
CA ASP A 435 19.17 26.42 10.70
C ASP A 435 19.55 27.01 12.08
N LYS A 436 20.62 26.50 12.70
CA LYS A 436 21.13 27.00 14.01
C LYS A 436 21.38 28.50 14.05
N GLY A 437 21.68 29.12 12.92
CA GLY A 437 21.83 30.57 12.80
C GLY A 437 20.50 31.32 12.77
N GLY A 438 19.38 30.63 12.85
CA GLY A 438 18.04 31.18 12.69
C GLY A 438 17.64 31.34 11.21
N ILE A 439 16.75 32.29 10.95
CA ILE A 439 16.25 32.58 9.60
C ILE A 439 17.26 33.52 8.90
N PRO A 440 17.88 33.11 7.79
CA PRO A 440 18.79 33.99 7.05
C PRO A 440 18.06 35.24 6.54
N PRO A 441 18.70 36.41 6.64
CA PRO A 441 18.09 37.67 6.21
C PRO A 441 17.99 37.79 4.69
N THR A 442 18.82 37.04 3.93
CA THR A 442 18.88 37.13 2.47
C THR A 442 18.20 35.94 1.77
N ALA A 443 17.75 36.16 0.55
CA ALA A 443 17.17 35.13 -0.31
C ALA A 443 18.19 34.02 -0.60
N GLU A 444 19.45 34.38 -0.88
CA GLU A 444 20.54 33.43 -1.17
C GLU A 444 20.82 32.51 0.02
N GLY A 445 20.80 33.08 1.25
CA GLY A 445 20.98 32.30 2.47
C GLY A 445 19.86 31.26 2.68
N ARG A 446 18.60 31.67 2.50
CA ARG A 446 17.44 30.77 2.58
C ARG A 446 17.48 29.71 1.48
N PHE A 447 17.85 30.10 0.26
CA PHE A 447 17.97 29.18 -0.87
C PHE A 447 19.06 28.12 -0.62
N ALA A 448 20.20 28.50 -0.05
CA ALA A 448 21.28 27.55 0.29
C ALA A 448 20.83 26.51 1.33
N ILE A 449 20.01 26.91 2.31
CA ILE A 449 19.44 25.97 3.28
C ILE A 449 18.41 25.07 2.59
N ALA A 450 17.53 25.61 1.76
CA ALA A 450 16.58 24.82 1.00
C ALA A 450 17.25 23.75 0.10
N GLN A 451 18.34 24.13 -0.59
CA GLN A 451 19.14 23.17 -1.38
C GLN A 451 19.70 22.04 -0.52
N ARG A 452 20.19 22.33 0.69
CA ARG A 452 20.70 21.34 1.64
C ARG A 452 19.59 20.36 2.08
N ILE A 453 18.40 20.88 2.40
CA ILE A 453 17.24 20.06 2.78
C ILE A 453 16.83 19.15 1.63
N VAL A 454 16.69 19.68 0.41
CA VAL A 454 16.32 18.90 -0.78
C VAL A 454 17.36 17.81 -1.06
N ALA A 455 18.65 18.14 -0.98
CA ALA A 455 19.71 17.14 -1.19
C ALA A 455 19.67 16.02 -0.14
N ALA A 456 19.46 16.36 1.15
CA ALA A 456 19.32 15.36 2.20
C ALA A 456 18.06 14.49 2.04
N ALA A 457 16.92 15.07 1.69
CA ALA A 457 15.69 14.35 1.45
C ALA A 457 15.80 13.39 0.25
N ASN A 458 16.42 13.83 -0.84
CA ASN A 458 16.69 12.98 -2.00
C ASN A 458 17.67 11.83 -1.65
N ALA A 459 18.70 12.10 -0.85
CA ALA A 459 19.62 11.07 -0.37
C ALA A 459 18.91 10.03 0.52
N ALA A 460 17.88 10.43 1.28
CA ALA A 460 17.02 9.54 2.03
C ALA A 460 15.99 8.79 1.15
N GLY A 461 15.92 9.10 -0.16
CA GLY A 461 15.00 8.47 -1.12
C GLY A 461 13.61 9.08 -1.15
N ILE A 462 13.45 10.34 -0.72
CA ILE A 462 12.20 11.12 -0.86
C ILE A 462 12.29 11.89 -2.18
N PRO A 463 11.33 11.73 -3.11
CA PRO A 463 11.37 12.40 -4.41
C PRO A 463 11.02 13.89 -4.29
N ASN A 464 11.41 14.70 -5.28
CA ASN A 464 11.21 16.14 -5.25
C ASN A 464 9.75 16.56 -5.12
N GLU A 465 8.84 15.82 -5.72
CA GLU A 465 7.39 16.06 -5.63
C GLU A 465 6.82 15.94 -4.22
N ASP A 466 7.56 15.34 -3.30
CA ASP A 466 7.17 15.15 -1.90
C ASP A 466 7.89 16.10 -0.94
N ILE A 467 8.64 17.07 -1.46
CA ILE A 467 9.39 18.05 -0.68
C ILE A 467 8.78 19.43 -0.88
N TYR A 468 8.28 20.01 0.20
CA TYR A 468 7.71 21.38 0.22
C TYR A 468 8.66 22.29 0.97
N ILE A 469 9.02 23.42 0.38
CA ILE A 469 9.91 24.41 1.04
C ILE A 469 9.11 25.58 1.56
N ASP A 470 9.16 25.78 2.88
CA ASP A 470 8.71 27.01 3.52
C ASP A 470 9.83 28.05 3.50
N CYS A 471 9.63 29.08 2.71
CA CYS A 471 10.57 30.20 2.61
C CYS A 471 10.54 31.16 3.81
N LEU A 472 9.69 30.87 4.80
CA LEU A 472 9.55 31.65 6.04
C LEU A 472 9.25 33.14 5.78
N THR A 473 8.17 33.36 5.02
CA THR A 473 7.68 34.74 4.77
C THR A 473 7.15 35.33 6.08
N LEU A 474 7.87 36.30 6.60
CA LEU A 474 7.52 36.99 7.84
C LEU A 474 6.40 38.01 7.61
N THR A 475 5.58 38.24 8.65
CA THR A 475 4.56 39.29 8.60
C THR A 475 5.19 40.67 8.49
N ALA A 476 4.54 41.60 7.81
CA ALA A 476 5.01 43.00 7.67
C ALA A 476 5.24 43.70 9.03
N SER A 477 4.56 43.22 10.09
CA SER A 477 4.76 43.74 11.45
C SER A 477 6.00 43.18 12.15
N ALA A 478 6.60 42.10 11.67
CA ALA A 478 7.80 41.50 12.27
C ALA A 478 9.12 42.04 11.69
N GLN A 479 9.05 42.70 10.52
CA GLN A 479 10.19 43.38 9.91
C GLN A 479 9.73 44.77 9.41
N GLN A 480 10.08 45.80 10.16
CA GLN A 480 9.76 47.19 9.82
C GLN A 480 10.97 47.97 9.23
N GLU A 481 11.93 47.26 8.61
CA GLU A 481 13.02 47.90 7.88
C GLU A 481 13.05 47.44 6.43
#